data_42342ae645056ab10f749b940088ea02
#
_entry.id   42342ae645056ab10f749b940088ea02
#
_cell.length_a   1.000
_cell.length_b   1.000
_cell.length_c   1.000
_cell.angle_alpha   90.00
_cell.angle_beta   90.00
_cell.angle_gamma   90.00
#
_symmetry.space_group_name_H-M   'P 1'
#
loop_
_entity.id
_entity.type
_entity.pdbx_description
1 polymer ?
#
loop_
_entity_poly.entity_id
_entity_poly.type
_entity_poly.pdbx_seq_one_letter_code
_entity_poly.pdbx_strand_id
1 'polypeptide(L)'
;MWTVSNARNRKGFTLIELMIVIAIIIILAAIAIPNYLKMTERAKKARVASDFQALATALEAFKTDWGTYPVDTTAEDITDSTTHVYKELTGTGTAGTEDNVAANTTATGESGGIEYIKAATLDSMVDPFYPTEGYSYGSSDGTAWVLYAHYKDATGGAIYLYRTDSTTALQETAAGSTPTIP
;
A
#
# COMPACT_ATOMS: atom_id res chain seq x y z
N MET A 1 28.23 11.99 -68.88
CA MET A 1 29.16 12.05 -67.75
C MET A 1 28.46 11.38 -66.53
N TRP A 2 28.79 10.11 -66.32
CA TRP A 2 28.14 9.31 -65.27
C TRP A 2 29.01 9.33 -64.03
N THR A 3 28.54 9.87 -62.94
CA THR A 3 29.25 9.85 -61.65
C THR A 3 29.02 8.53 -60.97
N VAL A 4 30.11 7.79 -60.81
CA VAL A 4 30.15 6.53 -60.05
C VAL A 4 29.95 6.84 -58.58
N SER A 5 28.79 6.46 -58.04
CA SER A 5 28.47 6.55 -56.61
C SER A 5 29.43 5.67 -55.82
N ASN A 6 30.18 6.28 -54.93
CA ASN A 6 31.13 5.63 -54.06
C ASN A 6 30.37 4.74 -53.03
N ALA A 7 30.30 3.44 -53.30
CA ALA A 7 29.71 2.46 -52.43
C ALA A 7 30.54 2.41 -51.12
N ARG A 8 30.10 3.09 -50.08
CA ARG A 8 30.67 3.00 -48.75
C ARG A 8 30.67 1.53 -48.32
N ASN A 9 31.87 1.01 -48.06
CA ASN A 9 32.12 -0.35 -47.61
C ASN A 9 31.41 -0.56 -46.24
N ARG A 10 30.15 -1.02 -46.25
CA ARG A 10 29.40 -1.34 -45.07
C ARG A 10 29.88 -2.68 -44.53
N LYS A 11 30.76 -2.62 -43.54
CA LYS A 11 31.17 -3.84 -42.82
C LYS A 11 29.88 -4.39 -42.12
N GLY A 12 29.43 -5.54 -42.55
CA GLY A 12 28.32 -6.27 -41.92
C GLY A 12 28.80 -6.94 -40.62
N PHE A 13 27.88 -7.05 -39.67
CA PHE A 13 28.11 -7.83 -38.45
C PHE A 13 28.22 -9.31 -38.77
N THR A 14 29.17 -9.99 -38.14
CA THR A 14 29.28 -11.44 -38.23
C THR A 14 28.26 -12.12 -37.27
N LEU A 15 27.79 -13.30 -37.64
CA LEU A 15 26.89 -14.09 -36.80
C LEU A 15 27.50 -14.40 -35.42
N ILE A 16 28.81 -14.64 -35.39
CA ILE A 16 29.56 -14.94 -34.17
C ILE A 16 29.62 -13.73 -33.21
N GLU A 17 29.79 -12.51 -33.74
CA GLU A 17 29.77 -11.29 -32.93
C GLU A 17 28.42 -11.13 -32.24
N LEU A 18 27.31 -11.40 -32.94
CA LEU A 18 25.98 -11.33 -32.36
C LEU A 18 25.78 -12.42 -31.29
N MET A 19 26.26 -13.65 -31.54
CA MET A 19 26.17 -14.76 -30.58
C MET A 19 26.92 -14.46 -29.28
N ILE A 20 28.10 -13.88 -29.34
CA ILE A 20 28.85 -13.52 -28.13
C ILE A 20 28.15 -12.45 -27.34
N VAL A 21 27.56 -11.44 -27.97
CA VAL A 21 26.82 -10.37 -27.30
C VAL A 21 25.60 -10.90 -26.56
N ILE A 22 24.80 -11.74 -27.21
CA ILE A 22 23.64 -12.33 -26.56
C ILE A 22 24.03 -13.24 -25.39
N ALA A 23 25.13 -14.01 -25.53
CA ALA A 23 25.61 -14.86 -24.45
C ALA A 23 25.99 -14.04 -23.20
N ILE A 24 26.69 -12.91 -23.38
CA ILE A 24 27.05 -12.02 -22.27
C ILE A 24 25.82 -11.41 -21.63
N ILE A 25 24.83 -10.94 -22.43
CA ILE A 25 23.58 -10.38 -21.92
C ILE A 25 22.82 -11.39 -21.07
N ILE A 26 22.73 -12.66 -21.51
CA ILE A 26 22.04 -13.72 -20.76
C ILE A 26 22.72 -13.95 -19.41
N ILE A 27 24.05 -14.00 -19.37
CA ILE A 27 24.79 -14.18 -18.11
C ILE A 27 24.54 -13.01 -17.14
N LEU A 28 24.61 -11.78 -17.63
CA LEU A 28 24.35 -10.59 -16.81
C LEU A 28 22.90 -10.55 -16.33
N ALA A 29 21.94 -10.86 -17.21
CA ALA A 29 20.53 -10.89 -16.87
C ALA A 29 20.20 -11.95 -15.80
N ALA A 30 20.83 -13.13 -15.86
CA ALA A 30 20.63 -14.19 -14.88
C ALA A 30 20.96 -13.77 -13.44
N ILE A 31 21.90 -12.85 -13.26
CA ILE A 31 22.26 -12.32 -11.94
C ILE A 31 21.44 -11.08 -11.59
N ALA A 32 21.17 -10.23 -12.57
CA ALA A 32 20.50 -8.94 -12.35
C ALA A 32 19.01 -9.09 -12.02
N ILE A 33 18.28 -9.95 -12.74
CA ILE A 33 16.83 -10.09 -12.60
C ILE A 33 16.42 -10.50 -11.17
N PRO A 34 16.94 -11.56 -10.53
CA PRO A 34 16.53 -11.95 -9.21
C PRO A 34 16.85 -10.91 -8.14
N ASN A 35 17.94 -10.19 -8.29
CA ASN A 35 18.30 -9.10 -7.39
C ASN A 35 17.36 -7.90 -7.55
N TYR A 36 17.01 -7.54 -8.78
CA TYR A 36 16.04 -6.48 -9.06
C TYR A 36 14.68 -6.77 -8.45
N LEU A 37 14.16 -7.99 -8.59
CA LEU A 37 12.88 -8.38 -8.00
C LEU A 37 12.87 -8.26 -6.48
N LYS A 38 13.93 -8.69 -5.80
CA LYS A 38 14.07 -8.52 -4.34
C LYS A 38 14.14 -7.04 -3.93
N MET A 39 14.80 -6.21 -4.72
CA MET A 39 14.90 -4.76 -4.42
C MET A 39 13.54 -4.07 -4.60
N THR A 40 12.79 -4.39 -5.64
CA THR A 40 11.45 -3.83 -5.86
C THR A 40 10.47 -4.27 -4.76
N GLU A 41 10.53 -5.52 -4.32
CA GLU A 41 9.72 -6.00 -3.19
C GLU A 41 10.03 -5.26 -1.90
N ARG A 42 11.32 -5.05 -1.58
CA ARG A 42 11.74 -4.26 -0.42
C ARG A 42 11.26 -2.81 -0.50
N ALA A 43 11.34 -2.19 -1.67
CA ALA A 43 10.86 -0.84 -1.89
C ALA A 43 9.34 -0.73 -1.68
N LYS A 44 8.57 -1.71 -2.17
CA LYS A 44 7.13 -1.79 -1.94
C LYS A 44 6.79 -1.94 -0.44
N LYS A 45 7.46 -2.83 0.28
CA LYS A 45 7.28 -2.98 1.74
C LYS A 45 7.63 -1.70 2.49
N ALA A 46 8.70 -1.01 2.11
CA ALA A 46 9.08 0.25 2.72
C ALA A 46 8.01 1.34 2.49
N ARG A 47 7.37 1.36 1.32
CA ARG A 47 6.26 2.27 1.04
C ARG A 47 5.06 1.94 1.95
N VAL A 48 4.62 0.69 2.03
CA VAL A 48 3.54 0.29 2.95
C VAL A 48 3.85 0.69 4.39
N ALA A 49 5.09 0.47 4.85
CA ALA A 49 5.50 0.86 6.20
C ALA A 49 5.43 2.37 6.42
N SER A 50 5.79 3.19 5.42
CA SER A 50 5.69 4.65 5.49
C SER A 50 4.23 5.11 5.51
N ASP A 51 3.38 4.53 4.66
CA ASP A 51 1.97 4.86 4.59
C ASP A 51 1.26 4.47 5.90
N PHE A 52 1.55 3.29 6.44
CA PHE A 52 1.03 2.86 7.75
C PHE A 52 1.52 3.73 8.91
N GLN A 53 2.72 4.29 8.83
CA GLN A 53 3.19 5.24 9.84
C GLN A 53 2.40 6.54 9.80
N ALA A 54 2.08 7.04 8.60
CA ALA A 54 1.27 8.24 8.45
C ALA A 54 -0.17 8.01 8.94
N LEU A 55 -0.78 6.87 8.58
CA LEU A 55 -2.10 6.47 9.05
C LEU A 55 -2.14 6.28 10.57
N ALA A 56 -1.16 5.58 11.15
CA ALA A 56 -1.07 5.42 12.59
C ALA A 56 -0.97 6.76 13.31
N THR A 57 -0.23 7.73 12.78
CA THR A 57 -0.14 9.07 13.35
C THR A 57 -1.50 9.78 13.32
N ALA A 58 -2.25 9.66 12.24
CA ALA A 58 -3.59 10.23 12.14
C ALA A 58 -4.58 9.58 13.11
N LEU A 59 -4.52 8.25 13.25
CA LEU A 59 -5.34 7.48 14.20
C LEU A 59 -5.04 7.85 15.66
N GLU A 60 -3.76 8.03 16.02
CA GLU A 60 -3.40 8.47 17.37
C GLU A 60 -3.85 9.91 17.65
N ALA A 61 -3.77 10.80 16.66
CA ALA A 61 -4.31 12.14 16.79
C ALA A 61 -5.83 12.12 16.98
N PHE A 62 -6.55 11.34 16.19
CA PHE A 62 -7.98 11.14 16.34
C PHE A 62 -8.33 10.65 17.77
N LYS A 63 -7.65 9.61 18.26
CA LYS A 63 -7.85 9.08 19.60
C LYS A 63 -7.57 10.12 20.69
N THR A 64 -6.63 11.01 20.49
CA THR A 64 -6.30 12.05 21.46
C THR A 64 -7.48 13.02 21.64
N ASP A 65 -8.19 13.32 20.56
CA ASP A 65 -9.33 14.25 20.58
C ASP A 65 -10.63 13.57 21.01
N TRP A 66 -10.85 12.33 20.58
CA TRP A 66 -12.12 11.62 20.78
C TRP A 66 -12.07 10.54 21.87
N GLY A 67 -10.90 10.17 22.36
CA GLY A 67 -10.70 9.16 23.40
C GLY A 67 -10.73 7.72 22.89
N THR A 68 -11.16 7.49 21.65
CA THR A 68 -11.26 6.16 20.99
C THR A 68 -10.75 6.25 19.57
N TYR A 69 -10.38 5.10 18.97
CA TYR A 69 -10.17 5.02 17.53
C TYR A 69 -11.50 4.91 16.78
N PRO A 70 -11.55 5.23 15.47
CA PRO A 70 -12.71 4.94 14.65
C PRO A 70 -13.08 3.44 14.75
N VAL A 71 -14.37 3.13 14.95
CA VAL A 71 -14.82 1.73 15.06
C VAL A 71 -15.17 1.20 13.67
N ASP A 72 -14.54 0.11 13.27
CA ASP A 72 -14.84 -0.62 12.06
C ASP A 72 -14.65 -2.13 12.27
N THR A 73 -15.75 -2.86 12.27
CA THR A 73 -15.80 -4.31 12.49
C THR A 73 -15.70 -5.12 11.20
N THR A 74 -15.75 -4.45 10.05
CA THR A 74 -15.83 -5.08 8.73
C THR A 74 -14.52 -5.07 7.96
N ALA A 75 -13.51 -4.37 8.46
CA ALA A 75 -12.22 -4.16 7.81
C ALA A 75 -12.34 -3.44 6.46
N GLU A 76 -12.88 -2.24 6.50
CA GLU A 76 -13.08 -1.40 5.33
C GLU A 76 -11.77 -0.86 4.75
N ASP A 77 -11.83 -0.49 3.47
CA ASP A 77 -10.75 0.23 2.81
C ASP A 77 -10.67 1.66 3.35
N ILE A 78 -9.65 1.94 4.14
CA ILE A 78 -9.42 3.26 4.74
C ILE A 78 -9.12 4.35 3.69
N THR A 79 -8.79 3.95 2.46
CA THR A 79 -8.49 4.87 1.36
C THR A 79 -9.69 5.14 0.46
N ASP A 80 -10.81 4.47 0.68
CA ASP A 80 -12.07 4.70 -0.06
C ASP A 80 -12.85 5.85 0.57
N SER A 81 -13.07 6.92 -0.20
CA SER A 81 -13.79 8.12 0.21
C SER A 81 -15.26 7.88 0.61
N THR A 82 -15.79 6.70 0.40
CA THR A 82 -17.16 6.33 0.79
C THR A 82 -17.24 5.77 2.20
N THR A 83 -16.12 5.25 2.74
CA THR A 83 -16.08 4.65 4.08
C THR A 83 -16.18 5.71 5.17
N HIS A 84 -16.68 5.31 6.36
CA HIS A 84 -16.79 6.24 7.47
C HIS A 84 -15.41 6.59 8.04
N VAL A 85 -14.49 5.64 8.13
CA VAL A 85 -13.14 5.87 8.67
C VAL A 85 -12.39 6.91 7.83
N TYR A 86 -12.50 6.83 6.49
CA TYR A 86 -11.97 7.86 5.61
C TYR A 86 -12.52 9.25 5.95
N LYS A 87 -13.85 9.36 6.07
CA LYS A 87 -14.54 10.62 6.36
C LYS A 87 -14.15 11.19 7.72
N GLU A 88 -14.01 10.35 8.73
CA GLU A 88 -13.58 10.75 10.07
C GLU A 88 -12.14 11.28 10.06
N LEU A 89 -11.22 10.60 9.38
CA LEU A 89 -9.83 11.03 9.33
C LEU A 89 -9.61 12.27 8.45
N THR A 90 -10.40 12.45 7.41
CA THR A 90 -10.26 13.60 6.48
C THR A 90 -11.15 14.78 6.85
N GLY A 91 -12.02 14.65 7.84
CA GLY A 91 -12.97 15.70 8.22
C GLY A 91 -14.03 15.98 7.15
N THR A 92 -14.23 15.09 6.17
CA THR A 92 -15.20 15.26 5.08
C THR A 92 -16.58 14.70 5.41
N GLY A 93 -16.75 14.05 6.56
CA GLY A 93 -18.05 13.58 7.05
C GLY A 93 -19.03 14.71 7.25
N THR A 94 -20.31 14.43 6.99
CA THR A 94 -21.40 15.39 7.28
C THR A 94 -21.81 15.21 8.73
N ALA A 95 -21.75 16.29 9.51
CA ALA A 95 -22.25 16.32 10.87
C ALA A 95 -23.66 15.70 10.95
N GLY A 96 -23.87 14.66 11.81
CA GLY A 96 -25.17 14.08 12.10
C GLY A 96 -25.64 12.92 11.21
N THR A 97 -24.83 12.40 10.30
CA THR A 97 -25.09 11.11 9.67
C THR A 97 -24.36 10.01 10.42
N GLU A 98 -25.12 9.40 11.29
CA GLU A 98 -24.92 8.12 11.92
C GLU A 98 -23.88 7.23 11.25
N ASP A 99 -22.70 7.18 11.75
CA ASP A 99 -21.84 6.09 11.43
C ASP A 99 -21.28 5.48 12.68
N ASN A 100 -21.90 4.42 12.98
CA ASN A 100 -21.51 3.25 13.74
C ASN A 100 -20.28 3.40 14.64
N VAL A 101 -20.35 4.33 15.52
CA VAL A 101 -19.76 4.12 16.82
C VAL A 101 -20.71 3.18 17.56
N ALA A 102 -20.83 1.95 17.05
CA ALA A 102 -21.78 0.95 17.52
C ALA A 102 -21.59 0.54 18.98
N ALA A 103 -20.66 1.15 19.68
CA ALA A 103 -20.45 0.93 21.11
C ALA A 103 -20.21 2.21 21.91
N ASN A 104 -19.96 3.36 21.29
CA ASN A 104 -19.76 4.59 22.04
C ASN A 104 -20.84 5.63 21.72
N THR A 105 -21.96 5.54 22.44
CA THR A 105 -23.11 6.48 22.39
C THR A 105 -22.73 7.92 22.75
N THR A 106 -21.47 8.24 22.97
CA THR A 106 -20.99 9.57 23.36
C THR A 106 -20.13 10.22 22.28
N ALA A 107 -19.56 9.45 21.34
CA ALA A 107 -18.90 9.99 20.16
C ALA A 107 -19.92 9.91 19.01
N THR A 108 -20.75 10.91 18.88
CA THR A 108 -21.45 11.20 17.63
C THR A 108 -20.37 11.35 16.58
N GLY A 109 -20.33 10.46 15.59
CA GLY A 109 -19.32 10.28 14.57
C GLY A 109 -19.03 11.49 13.69
N GLU A 110 -18.53 12.51 14.31
CA GLU A 110 -18.25 13.79 13.70
C GLU A 110 -16.89 14.26 14.17
N SER A 111 -15.88 14.03 13.32
CA SER A 111 -14.64 14.78 13.50
C SER A 111 -14.88 16.30 13.46
N GLY A 112 -16.14 16.73 13.30
CA GLY A 112 -16.53 18.14 13.27
C GLY A 112 -15.77 18.98 12.26
N GLY A 113 -15.28 18.36 11.18
CA GLY A 113 -14.42 19.00 10.20
C GLY A 113 -12.93 19.05 10.61
N ILE A 114 -12.51 18.33 11.65
CA ILE A 114 -11.10 18.20 12.01
C ILE A 114 -10.44 17.26 11.00
N GLU A 115 -9.40 17.76 10.35
CA GLU A 115 -8.61 17.02 9.37
C GLU A 115 -7.36 16.44 10.05
N TYR A 116 -7.32 15.14 10.28
CA TYR A 116 -6.16 14.41 10.82
C TYR A 116 -5.17 14.01 9.74
N ILE A 117 -5.67 13.77 8.53
CA ILE A 117 -4.90 13.52 7.34
C ILE A 117 -5.61 14.15 6.13
N LYS A 118 -4.85 14.74 5.22
CA LYS A 118 -5.42 15.35 4.01
C LYS A 118 -6.02 14.29 3.11
N ALA A 119 -7.26 14.53 2.65
CA ALA A 119 -7.94 13.66 1.70
C ALA A 119 -7.05 13.31 0.49
N ALA A 120 -6.42 14.32 -0.15
CA ALA A 120 -5.50 14.09 -1.26
C ALA A 120 -4.28 13.21 -0.91
N THR A 121 -3.84 13.18 0.36
CA THR A 121 -2.79 12.28 0.81
C THR A 121 -3.32 10.87 0.94
N LEU A 122 -4.48 10.71 1.55
CA LEU A 122 -5.14 9.42 1.73
C LEU A 122 -5.50 8.77 0.38
N ASP A 123 -6.07 9.54 -0.56
CA ASP A 123 -6.38 9.11 -1.94
C ASP A 123 -5.13 8.65 -2.71
N SER A 124 -3.96 9.14 -2.36
CA SER A 124 -2.69 8.75 -2.98
C SER A 124 -2.07 7.47 -2.40
N MET A 125 -2.61 6.99 -1.28
CA MET A 125 -2.17 5.77 -0.60
C MET A 125 -2.82 4.56 -1.26
N VAL A 126 -2.14 3.99 -2.24
CA VAL A 126 -2.56 2.79 -2.96
C VAL A 126 -1.63 1.65 -2.61
N ASP A 127 -2.18 0.46 -2.37
CA ASP A 127 -1.37 -0.72 -2.12
C ASP A 127 -0.40 -0.98 -3.28
N PRO A 128 0.91 -0.93 -3.05
CA PRO A 128 1.89 -1.11 -4.12
C PRO A 128 1.98 -2.55 -4.65
N PHE A 129 1.41 -3.53 -3.94
CA PHE A 129 1.35 -4.92 -4.37
C PHE A 129 0.08 -5.19 -5.18
N TYR A 130 -1.05 -4.58 -4.78
CA TYR A 130 -2.36 -4.70 -5.41
C TYR A 130 -2.95 -3.31 -5.67
N PRO A 131 -2.57 -2.65 -6.76
CA PRO A 131 -2.94 -1.25 -7.02
C PRO A 131 -4.45 -1.00 -7.22
N THR A 132 -5.26 -2.04 -7.28
CA THR A 132 -6.73 -1.97 -7.34
C THR A 132 -7.39 -2.03 -5.97
N GLU A 133 -6.61 -2.24 -4.92
CA GLU A 133 -7.05 -2.35 -3.54
C GLU A 133 -6.39 -1.25 -2.72
N GLY A 134 -7.09 -0.73 -1.74
CA GLY A 134 -6.52 0.17 -0.75
C GLY A 134 -5.98 -0.58 0.46
N TYR A 135 -5.72 0.18 1.52
CA TYR A 135 -5.32 -0.40 2.80
C TYR A 135 -6.57 -0.64 3.65
N SER A 136 -6.65 -1.82 4.25
CA SER A 136 -7.76 -2.16 5.14
C SER A 136 -7.47 -1.75 6.57
N TYR A 137 -8.51 -1.27 7.24
CA TYR A 137 -8.50 -0.87 8.65
C TYR A 137 -9.59 -1.62 9.40
N GLY A 138 -9.33 -2.00 10.64
CA GLY A 138 -10.32 -2.59 11.51
C GLY A 138 -10.07 -2.26 12.97
N SER A 139 -11.17 -2.04 13.70
CA SER A 139 -11.20 -1.82 15.15
C SER A 139 -12.58 -2.22 15.66
N SER A 140 -12.65 -3.20 16.56
CA SER A 140 -13.96 -3.71 17.02
C SER A 140 -14.64 -2.85 18.08
N ASP A 141 -13.87 -2.18 18.93
CA ASP A 141 -14.37 -1.45 20.09
C ASP A 141 -13.73 -0.06 20.28
N GLY A 142 -12.88 0.38 19.34
CA GLY A 142 -12.18 1.66 19.41
C GLY A 142 -11.03 1.72 20.42
N THR A 143 -10.68 0.61 21.06
CA THR A 143 -9.55 0.57 22.01
C THR A 143 -8.22 0.26 21.34
N ALA A 144 -8.27 -0.57 20.30
CA ALA A 144 -7.12 -0.98 19.48
C ALA A 144 -7.53 -1.02 18.00
N TRP A 145 -6.56 -1.08 17.13
CA TRP A 145 -6.76 -1.11 15.68
C TRP A 145 -5.78 -2.03 14.97
N VAL A 146 -6.13 -2.43 13.76
CA VAL A 146 -5.24 -3.11 12.83
C VAL A 146 -5.29 -2.42 11.46
N LEU A 147 -4.13 -2.17 10.87
CA LEU A 147 -3.97 -1.78 9.47
C LEU A 147 -3.31 -2.95 8.72
N TYR A 148 -3.82 -3.28 7.56
CA TYR A 148 -3.20 -4.31 6.74
C TYR A 148 -3.31 -4.04 5.24
N ALA A 149 -2.37 -4.61 4.49
CA ALA A 149 -2.26 -4.55 3.04
C ALA A 149 -2.10 -5.96 2.50
N HIS A 150 -2.65 -6.26 1.35
CA HIS A 150 -2.43 -7.53 0.66
C HIS A 150 -0.99 -7.56 0.14
N TYR A 151 -0.22 -8.57 0.53
CA TYR A 151 1.19 -8.66 0.15
C TYR A 151 1.44 -9.61 -1.02
N LYS A 152 0.97 -10.84 -0.91
CA LYS A 152 1.10 -11.86 -1.95
C LYS A 152 0.19 -13.04 -1.69
N ASP A 153 -0.15 -13.77 -2.74
CA ASP A 153 -0.74 -15.08 -2.65
C ASP A 153 0.35 -16.15 -2.53
N ALA A 154 0.10 -17.13 -1.69
CA ALA A 154 0.98 -18.27 -1.48
C ALA A 154 0.18 -19.57 -1.50
N THR A 155 0.87 -20.70 -1.58
CA THR A 155 0.25 -22.00 -1.37
C THR A 155 -0.32 -22.04 0.05
N GLY A 156 -1.66 -22.04 0.15
CA GLY A 156 -2.38 -21.98 1.44
C GLY A 156 -3.15 -20.69 1.65
N GLY A 157 -3.09 -19.71 0.73
CA GLY A 157 -3.88 -18.49 0.74
C GLY A 157 -3.06 -17.20 0.75
N ALA A 158 -3.75 -16.08 0.88
CA ALA A 158 -3.15 -14.75 0.90
C ALA A 158 -2.27 -14.52 2.13
N ILE A 159 -1.22 -13.73 1.97
CA ILE A 159 -0.37 -13.21 3.04
C ILE A 159 -0.57 -11.71 3.08
N TYR A 160 -0.75 -11.15 4.27
CA TYR A 160 -0.92 -9.72 4.48
C TYR A 160 0.26 -9.13 5.24
N LEU A 161 0.58 -7.88 4.95
CA LEU A 161 1.41 -7.02 5.79
C LEU A 161 0.49 -6.29 6.75
N TYR A 162 0.77 -6.29 8.04
CA TYR A 162 -0.10 -5.67 9.04
C TYR A 162 0.66 -4.95 10.14
N ARG A 163 -0.05 -4.04 10.82
CA ARG A 163 0.41 -3.28 11.97
C ARG A 163 -0.75 -3.03 12.92
N THR A 164 -0.50 -3.10 14.22
CA THR A 164 -1.53 -2.98 15.26
C THR A 164 -1.32 -1.81 16.22
N ASP A 165 -0.21 -1.09 16.11
CA ASP A 165 0.08 0.11 16.93
C ASP A 165 1.09 1.01 16.22
N SER A 166 1.27 2.24 16.74
CA SER A 166 2.17 3.24 16.16
C SER A 166 3.65 2.94 16.35
N THR A 167 4.01 1.99 17.19
CA THR A 167 5.40 1.67 17.57
C THR A 167 5.90 0.36 16.99
N THR A 168 5.00 -0.58 16.70
CA THR A 168 5.35 -1.91 16.17
C THR A 168 5.79 -1.83 14.71
N ALA A 169 6.82 -2.59 14.37
CA ALA A 169 7.25 -2.74 12.97
C ALA A 169 6.20 -3.52 12.16
N LEU A 170 6.23 -3.31 10.84
CA LEU A 170 5.39 -4.07 9.91
C LEU A 170 5.62 -5.58 10.05
N GLN A 171 4.54 -6.33 10.17
CA GLN A 171 4.53 -7.79 10.35
C GLN A 171 3.91 -8.48 9.13
N GLU A 172 4.14 -9.80 9.00
CA GLU A 172 3.52 -10.62 7.96
C GLU A 172 2.65 -11.70 8.61
N THR A 173 1.47 -11.95 8.05
CA THR A 173 0.62 -13.07 8.48
C THR A 173 1.12 -14.41 7.94
N ALA A 174 0.66 -15.51 8.52
CA ALA A 174 0.77 -16.82 7.88
C ALA A 174 -0.12 -16.87 6.63
N ALA A 175 0.23 -17.73 5.66
CA ALA A 175 -0.58 -17.94 4.46
C ALA A 175 -2.00 -18.40 4.83
N GLY A 176 -3.01 -17.75 4.24
CA GLY A 176 -4.42 -18.03 4.51
C GLY A 176 -4.97 -17.47 5.81
N SER A 177 -4.18 -16.66 6.53
CA SER A 177 -4.63 -15.98 7.75
C SER A 177 -4.81 -14.49 7.49
N THR A 178 -6.00 -13.96 7.74
CA THR A 178 -6.23 -12.51 7.81
C THR A 178 -5.80 -11.99 9.18
N PRO A 179 -5.34 -10.73 9.29
CA PRO A 179 -5.13 -10.09 10.58
C PRO A 179 -6.44 -10.07 11.38
N THR A 180 -6.35 -10.34 12.67
CA THR A 180 -7.51 -10.27 13.56
C THR A 180 -7.82 -8.82 13.89
N ILE A 181 -9.08 -8.42 13.78
CA ILE A 181 -9.57 -7.12 14.23
C ILE A 181 -9.63 -7.14 15.75
N PRO A 182 -8.89 -6.29 16.44
CA PRO A 182 -8.82 -6.26 17.90
C PRO A 182 -10.07 -5.62 18.53
#